data_d7c70f1b8ceccadd9da4fb06a6bb7736
#
_entry.id   d7c70f1b8ceccadd9da4fb06a6bb7736
#
_cell.length_a   1.000
_cell.length_b   1.000
_cell.length_c   1.000
_cell.angle_alpha   90.00
_cell.angle_beta   90.00
_cell.angle_gamma   90.00
#
_symmetry.space_group_name_H-M   'P 1'
#
loop_
_entity.id
_entity.type
_entity.pdbx_description
1 polymer ?
#
loop_
_entity_poly.entity_id
_entity_poly.type
_entity_poly.pdbx_seq_one_letter_code
_entity_poly.pdbx_strand_id
1 'polypeptide(L)'
;MKPIHLAASLLLCLHLQAADPAALVKEQLPSLVTLYQQLHANPELSMHEVETAAVIARELRAAGLEVTEKFGGHGLVGVLKNGEGPTILVRTDLDALPVKEQTGAPYASTKRVKDDLGRDVDVMHACGHDIHMTSFIGTARVLSRLRDQWKGTLIMIGQPAEERVLGARLMLRAGLFSKFPRPDMALALHCSSDMAHGTVGIVEGYALANVDSVDIVVKGVGGHGSMPHLGKDPIVLASHIVLALQNIVSREVRPGDPAVVTVGSIHGGTKSNIIPDEVRLQLTLRSYKTETRRHLIESIRRIVKAQAESAGMPVEKMPEVIVSDDQSPALYNQPELCTK
;
A
#
# COMPACT_ATOMS: atom_id res chain seq x y z
N MET A 1 16.83 -69.49 -49.32
CA MET A 1 17.32 -68.38 -48.56
C MET A 1 16.32 -67.23 -48.75
N LYS A 2 15.54 -66.90 -47.74
CA LYS A 2 14.60 -65.75 -47.78
C LYS A 2 15.27 -64.54 -47.13
N PRO A 3 15.16 -63.31 -47.67
CA PRO A 3 15.76 -62.16 -47.08
C PRO A 3 14.92 -61.67 -45.88
N ILE A 4 15.59 -61.38 -44.76
CA ILE A 4 15.03 -60.77 -43.53
C ILE A 4 15.07 -59.28 -43.78
N HIS A 5 13.90 -58.60 -43.84
CA HIS A 5 13.79 -57.15 -43.82
C HIS A 5 13.86 -56.69 -42.42
N LEU A 6 14.98 -56.04 -42.05
CA LEU A 6 15.14 -55.33 -40.80
C LEU A 6 14.45 -53.93 -40.91
N ALA A 7 13.29 -53.78 -40.32
CA ALA A 7 12.64 -52.46 -40.19
C ALA A 7 13.31 -51.69 -39.07
N ALA A 8 14.12 -50.70 -39.40
CA ALA A 8 14.66 -49.76 -38.45
C ALA A 8 13.57 -48.72 -38.06
N SER A 9 12.99 -48.87 -36.88
CA SER A 9 12.10 -47.86 -36.29
C SER A 9 12.93 -46.67 -35.82
N LEU A 10 12.90 -45.59 -36.60
CA LEU A 10 13.44 -44.28 -36.16
C LEU A 10 12.52 -43.74 -35.08
N LEU A 11 12.91 -43.84 -33.80
CA LEU A 11 12.31 -43.09 -32.72
C LEU A 11 12.74 -41.62 -32.87
N LEU A 12 11.86 -40.78 -33.40
CA LEU A 12 12.00 -39.33 -33.38
C LEU A 12 11.80 -38.87 -31.95
N CYS A 13 12.86 -38.70 -31.16
CA CYS A 13 12.83 -37.99 -29.89
C CYS A 13 12.57 -36.52 -30.21
N LEU A 14 11.30 -36.11 -30.21
CA LEU A 14 10.92 -34.71 -30.15
C LEU A 14 11.41 -34.21 -28.77
N HIS A 15 12.55 -33.53 -28.76
CA HIS A 15 12.94 -32.73 -27.63
C HIS A 15 11.90 -31.61 -27.55
N LEU A 16 10.90 -31.75 -26.67
CA LEU A 16 10.08 -30.62 -26.28
C LEU A 16 11.04 -29.62 -25.59
N GLN A 17 11.44 -28.61 -26.36
CA GLN A 17 12.21 -27.51 -25.82
C GLN A 17 11.31 -26.80 -24.80
N ALA A 18 11.75 -26.69 -23.53
CA ALA A 18 11.01 -26.01 -22.50
C ALA A 18 10.66 -24.58 -22.96
N ALA A 19 9.43 -24.18 -22.79
CA ALA A 19 8.99 -22.87 -23.25
C ALA A 19 9.78 -21.78 -22.53
N ASP A 20 10.31 -20.80 -23.28
CA ASP A 20 11.08 -19.68 -22.75
C ASP A 20 10.12 -18.62 -22.14
N PRO A 21 10.25 -18.26 -20.85
CA PRO A 21 9.45 -17.22 -20.24
C PRO A 21 9.49 -15.89 -20.99
N ALA A 22 10.66 -15.48 -21.50
CA ALA A 22 10.81 -14.22 -22.22
C ALA A 22 10.04 -14.22 -23.55
N ALA A 23 10.06 -15.34 -24.26
CA ALA A 23 9.27 -15.51 -25.49
C ALA A 23 7.77 -15.44 -25.22
N LEU A 24 7.30 -16.04 -24.12
CA LEU A 24 5.90 -15.98 -23.71
C LEU A 24 5.46 -14.56 -23.33
N VAL A 25 6.30 -13.81 -22.62
CA VAL A 25 6.04 -12.40 -22.31
C VAL A 25 5.92 -11.59 -23.58
N LYS A 26 6.84 -11.75 -24.53
CA LYS A 26 6.83 -11.03 -25.82
C LYS A 26 5.58 -11.34 -26.63
N GLU A 27 5.13 -12.58 -26.64
CA GLU A 27 3.89 -13.01 -27.31
C GLU A 27 2.66 -12.32 -26.73
N GLN A 28 2.62 -12.16 -25.41
CA GLN A 28 1.46 -11.60 -24.71
C GLN A 28 1.46 -10.08 -24.59
N LEU A 29 2.59 -9.43 -24.84
CA LEU A 29 2.77 -8.00 -24.63
C LEU A 29 1.67 -7.14 -25.30
N PRO A 30 1.25 -7.37 -26.57
CA PRO A 30 0.19 -6.56 -27.19
C PRO A 30 -1.14 -6.61 -26.40
N SER A 31 -1.53 -7.80 -25.92
CA SER A 31 -2.77 -7.96 -25.14
C SER A 31 -2.65 -7.40 -23.74
N LEU A 32 -1.46 -7.44 -23.12
CA LEU A 32 -1.19 -6.82 -21.83
C LEU A 32 -1.21 -5.29 -21.94
N VAL A 33 -0.67 -4.72 -23.00
CA VAL A 33 -0.77 -3.26 -23.26
C VAL A 33 -2.23 -2.83 -23.43
N THR A 34 -3.05 -3.64 -24.12
CA THR A 34 -4.49 -3.35 -24.23
C THR A 34 -5.18 -3.40 -22.86
N LEU A 35 -4.87 -4.40 -22.04
CA LEU A 35 -5.39 -4.48 -20.66
C LEU A 35 -4.96 -3.27 -19.82
N TYR A 36 -3.67 -2.90 -19.88
CA TYR A 36 -3.14 -1.72 -19.21
C TYR A 36 -3.94 -0.45 -19.60
N GLN A 37 -4.12 -0.20 -20.90
CA GLN A 37 -4.85 0.97 -21.38
C GLN A 37 -6.33 0.97 -20.93
N GLN A 38 -6.95 -0.21 -20.88
CA GLN A 38 -8.32 -0.38 -20.38
C GLN A 38 -8.41 -0.02 -18.89
N LEU A 39 -7.49 -0.52 -18.06
CA LEU A 39 -7.44 -0.25 -16.62
C LEU A 39 -7.14 1.24 -16.37
N HIS A 40 -6.16 1.79 -17.07
CA HIS A 40 -5.76 3.19 -16.97
C HIS A 40 -6.90 4.15 -17.27
N ALA A 41 -7.68 3.88 -18.33
CA ALA A 41 -8.81 4.71 -18.72
C ALA A 41 -10.04 4.58 -17.80
N ASN A 42 -10.10 3.55 -16.96
CA ASN A 42 -11.26 3.22 -16.11
C ASN A 42 -10.89 3.02 -14.63
N PRO A 43 -10.15 3.95 -14.00
CA PRO A 43 -9.73 3.81 -12.62
C PRO A 43 -10.92 3.89 -11.66
N GLU A 44 -10.81 3.21 -10.51
CA GLU A 44 -11.80 3.25 -9.43
C GLU A 44 -11.15 3.60 -8.11
N LEU A 45 -11.83 4.41 -7.29
CA LEU A 45 -11.34 4.81 -5.96
C LEU A 45 -11.32 3.62 -5.00
N SER A 46 -10.50 3.75 -3.94
CA SER A 46 -10.49 2.80 -2.82
C SER A 46 -11.90 2.50 -2.31
N MET A 47 -12.22 1.25 -2.11
CA MET A 47 -13.53 0.69 -1.71
C MET A 47 -14.63 0.77 -2.80
N HIS A 48 -14.29 1.17 -4.02
CA HIS A 48 -15.20 1.24 -5.16
C HIS A 48 -14.70 0.42 -6.37
N GLU A 49 -13.74 -0.47 -6.18
CA GLU A 49 -13.01 -1.24 -7.22
C GLU A 49 -13.85 -2.39 -7.80
N VAL A 50 -15.12 -2.16 -8.12
CA VAL A 50 -16.06 -3.21 -8.55
C VAL A 50 -15.71 -3.76 -9.92
N GLU A 51 -15.56 -2.87 -10.91
CA GLU A 51 -15.26 -3.25 -12.28
C GLU A 51 -13.81 -3.70 -12.43
N THR A 52 -12.90 -3.04 -11.75
CA THR A 52 -11.47 -3.40 -11.71
C THR A 52 -11.30 -4.82 -11.17
N ALA A 53 -11.91 -5.14 -10.02
CA ALA A 53 -11.86 -6.49 -9.45
C ALA A 53 -12.47 -7.54 -10.39
N ALA A 54 -13.59 -7.21 -11.06
CA ALA A 54 -14.23 -8.11 -12.02
C ALA A 54 -13.33 -8.38 -13.25
N VAL A 55 -12.65 -7.37 -13.76
CA VAL A 55 -11.66 -7.51 -14.86
C VAL A 55 -10.54 -8.45 -14.43
N ILE A 56 -9.91 -8.20 -13.29
CA ILE A 56 -8.79 -9.01 -12.78
C ILE A 56 -9.25 -10.45 -12.50
N ALA A 57 -10.43 -10.66 -11.91
CA ALA A 57 -10.98 -11.99 -11.68
C ALA A 57 -11.19 -12.77 -12.98
N ARG A 58 -11.72 -12.12 -14.01
CA ARG A 58 -11.92 -12.72 -15.33
C ARG A 58 -10.57 -13.16 -15.96
N GLU A 59 -9.56 -12.29 -15.90
CA GLU A 59 -8.23 -12.56 -16.46
C GLU A 59 -7.53 -13.73 -15.73
N LEU A 60 -7.64 -13.80 -14.39
CA LEU A 60 -7.10 -14.91 -13.61
C LEU A 60 -7.80 -16.24 -13.94
N ARG A 61 -9.15 -16.22 -14.09
CA ARG A 61 -9.90 -17.43 -14.52
C ARG A 61 -9.49 -17.87 -15.91
N ALA A 62 -9.31 -16.93 -16.84
CA ALA A 62 -8.82 -17.23 -18.19
C ALA A 62 -7.41 -17.83 -18.18
N ALA A 63 -6.57 -17.46 -17.20
CA ALA A 63 -5.28 -18.07 -16.94
C ALA A 63 -5.37 -19.42 -16.21
N GLY A 64 -6.58 -19.92 -15.86
CA GLY A 64 -6.80 -21.22 -15.25
C GLY A 64 -6.66 -21.25 -13.72
N LEU A 65 -6.76 -20.12 -13.05
CA LEU A 65 -6.81 -20.03 -11.59
C LEU A 65 -8.26 -20.24 -11.08
N GLU A 66 -8.38 -20.87 -9.93
CA GLU A 66 -9.61 -20.86 -9.14
C GLU A 66 -9.71 -19.51 -8.39
N VAL A 67 -10.77 -18.72 -8.67
CA VAL A 67 -10.86 -17.34 -8.18
C VAL A 67 -12.03 -17.17 -7.22
N THR A 68 -11.74 -16.68 -6.03
CA THR A 68 -12.71 -16.20 -5.03
C THR A 68 -12.74 -14.68 -5.06
N GLU A 69 -13.89 -14.11 -5.35
CA GLU A 69 -14.15 -12.67 -5.40
C GLU A 69 -14.77 -12.14 -4.10
N LYS A 70 -14.82 -10.81 -3.97
CA LYS A 70 -15.41 -10.11 -2.80
C LYS A 70 -14.80 -10.55 -1.47
N PHE A 71 -13.50 -10.75 -1.47
CA PHE A 71 -12.77 -11.22 -0.32
C PHE A 71 -12.12 -10.03 0.43
N GLY A 72 -12.69 -9.67 1.58
CA GLY A 72 -12.27 -8.47 2.32
C GLY A 72 -12.66 -7.17 1.60
N GLY A 73 -13.90 -7.06 1.14
CA GLY A 73 -14.41 -5.98 0.30
C GLY A 73 -14.40 -6.38 -1.18
N HIS A 74 -13.87 -5.54 -2.06
CA HIS A 74 -13.74 -5.84 -3.50
C HIS A 74 -12.47 -6.66 -3.84
N GLY A 75 -11.73 -7.13 -2.82
CA GLY A 75 -10.55 -7.97 -3.02
C GLY A 75 -10.89 -9.32 -3.64
N LEU A 76 -9.87 -9.98 -4.18
CA LEU A 76 -9.97 -11.30 -4.78
C LEU A 76 -8.74 -12.16 -4.47
N VAL A 77 -8.93 -13.48 -4.53
CA VAL A 77 -7.88 -14.48 -4.34
C VAL A 77 -7.97 -15.51 -5.46
N GLY A 78 -6.93 -15.62 -6.27
CA GLY A 78 -6.75 -16.67 -7.27
C GLY A 78 -5.78 -17.73 -6.76
N VAL A 79 -6.07 -19.00 -6.98
CA VAL A 79 -5.22 -20.13 -6.59
C VAL A 79 -4.95 -21.03 -7.80
N LEU A 80 -3.67 -21.33 -8.01
CA LEU A 80 -3.20 -22.26 -9.04
C LEU A 80 -2.34 -23.34 -8.39
N LYS A 81 -2.86 -24.55 -8.29
CA LYS A 81 -2.13 -25.72 -7.78
C LYS A 81 -1.41 -26.44 -8.91
N ASN A 82 -0.15 -26.81 -8.68
CA ASN A 82 0.69 -27.51 -9.66
C ASN A 82 1.58 -28.57 -9.00
N GLY A 83 0.99 -29.48 -8.23
CA GLY A 83 1.68 -30.54 -7.51
C GLY A 83 2.24 -30.09 -6.15
N GLU A 84 3.03 -30.95 -5.53
CA GLU A 84 3.71 -30.66 -4.26
C GLU A 84 4.87 -29.69 -4.46
N GLY A 85 5.05 -28.76 -3.53
CA GLY A 85 6.09 -27.74 -3.56
C GLY A 85 5.73 -26.51 -2.75
N PRO A 86 6.55 -25.45 -2.81
CA PRO A 86 6.32 -24.24 -2.05
C PRO A 86 5.05 -23.50 -2.46
N THR A 87 4.50 -22.77 -1.53
CA THR A 87 3.40 -21.83 -1.76
C THR A 87 3.95 -20.42 -1.91
N ILE A 88 3.74 -19.81 -3.08
CA ILE A 88 4.17 -18.45 -3.36
C ILE A 88 2.94 -17.57 -3.51
N LEU A 89 2.93 -16.43 -2.81
CA LEU A 89 1.91 -15.41 -2.95
C LEU A 89 2.45 -14.24 -3.79
N VAL A 90 1.68 -13.83 -4.79
CA VAL A 90 1.91 -12.59 -5.55
C VAL A 90 0.75 -11.63 -5.28
N ARG A 91 1.07 -10.38 -5.00
CA ARG A 91 0.10 -9.34 -4.66
C ARG A 91 0.10 -8.22 -5.70
N THR A 92 -1.07 -7.75 -6.04
CA THR A 92 -1.32 -6.44 -6.66
C THR A 92 -2.33 -5.64 -5.85
N ASP A 93 -2.34 -4.33 -6.03
CA ASP A 93 -3.37 -3.41 -5.59
C ASP A 93 -4.38 -3.17 -6.72
N LEU A 94 -5.56 -2.63 -6.40
CA LEU A 94 -6.66 -2.49 -7.36
C LEU A 94 -7.16 -1.04 -7.52
N ASP A 95 -6.93 -0.19 -6.51
CA ASP A 95 -7.53 1.12 -6.39
C ASP A 95 -6.74 2.24 -7.07
N ALA A 96 -7.37 3.38 -7.22
CA ALA A 96 -6.83 4.60 -7.79
C ALA A 96 -7.08 5.80 -6.89
N LEU A 97 -6.52 6.95 -7.25
CA LEU A 97 -6.50 8.18 -6.47
C LEU A 97 -7.47 9.24 -7.01
N PRO A 98 -8.02 10.12 -6.14
CA PRO A 98 -8.84 11.25 -6.55
C PRO A 98 -7.98 12.39 -7.14
N VAL A 99 -7.32 12.11 -8.26
CA VAL A 99 -6.39 13.00 -8.96
C VAL A 99 -6.86 13.22 -10.39
N LYS A 100 -6.80 14.47 -10.85
CA LYS A 100 -7.07 14.80 -12.27
C LYS A 100 -5.85 14.45 -13.11
N GLU A 101 -6.03 13.60 -14.09
CA GLU A 101 -4.97 13.26 -15.03
C GLU A 101 -4.65 14.42 -15.97
N GLN A 102 -3.36 14.64 -16.22
CA GLN A 102 -2.82 15.70 -17.08
C GLN A 102 -1.71 15.17 -18.01
N THR A 103 -1.66 13.86 -18.24
CA THR A 103 -0.61 13.22 -19.05
C THR A 103 -0.75 13.53 -20.54
N GLY A 104 -1.96 13.76 -21.02
CA GLY A 104 -2.26 13.92 -22.46
C GLY A 104 -2.19 12.60 -23.23
N ALA A 105 -2.11 11.45 -22.57
CA ALA A 105 -2.12 10.15 -23.20
C ALA A 105 -3.45 9.90 -23.94
N PRO A 106 -3.46 9.21 -25.10
CA PRO A 106 -4.69 8.96 -25.84
C PRO A 106 -5.68 8.05 -25.10
N TYR A 107 -5.25 7.39 -24.04
CA TYR A 107 -6.04 6.57 -23.14
C TYR A 107 -6.13 7.15 -21.73
N ALA A 108 -5.82 8.45 -21.58
CA ALA A 108 -5.92 9.15 -20.30
C ALA A 108 -7.31 9.01 -19.67
N SER A 109 -7.36 8.90 -18.36
CA SER A 109 -8.63 8.85 -17.63
C SER A 109 -9.36 10.20 -17.71
N THR A 110 -10.62 10.14 -18.05
CA THR A 110 -11.58 11.26 -17.95
C THR A 110 -12.66 10.98 -16.91
N LYS A 111 -12.46 9.94 -16.10
CA LYS A 111 -13.46 9.46 -15.17
C LYS A 111 -13.63 10.44 -14.02
N ARG A 112 -14.90 10.76 -13.72
CA ARG A 112 -15.30 11.57 -12.57
C ARG A 112 -16.34 10.81 -11.76
N VAL A 113 -16.19 10.82 -10.47
CA VAL A 113 -17.08 10.14 -9.53
C VAL A 113 -17.33 11.01 -8.30
N LYS A 114 -18.31 10.62 -7.48
CA LYS A 114 -18.45 11.17 -6.13
C LYS A 114 -17.60 10.35 -5.17
N ASP A 115 -16.79 11.06 -4.37
CA ASP A 115 -16.08 10.46 -3.25
C ASP A 115 -17.02 10.16 -2.06
N ASP A 116 -16.50 9.54 -1.01
CA ASP A 116 -17.28 9.19 0.19
C ASP A 116 -17.87 10.42 0.92
N LEU A 117 -17.41 11.62 0.61
CA LEU A 117 -17.92 12.89 1.13
C LEU A 117 -18.94 13.55 0.18
N GLY A 118 -19.28 12.88 -0.93
CA GLY A 118 -20.21 13.37 -1.95
C GLY A 118 -19.65 14.43 -2.89
N ARG A 119 -18.32 14.67 -2.87
CA ARG A 119 -17.65 15.64 -3.74
C ARG A 119 -17.36 15.02 -5.09
N ASP A 120 -17.55 15.79 -6.17
CA ASP A 120 -17.14 15.37 -7.51
C ASP A 120 -15.63 15.45 -7.64
N VAL A 121 -14.98 14.32 -7.90
CA VAL A 121 -13.54 14.20 -8.06
C VAL A 121 -13.19 13.50 -9.37
N ASP A 122 -12.09 13.92 -9.99
CA ASP A 122 -11.46 13.18 -11.08
C ASP A 122 -10.71 11.96 -10.50
N VAL A 123 -10.54 10.90 -11.29
CA VAL A 123 -9.87 9.68 -10.82
C VAL A 123 -8.74 9.28 -11.79
N MET A 124 -7.59 8.93 -11.25
CA MET A 124 -6.43 8.50 -12.02
C MET A 124 -5.64 7.42 -11.27
N HIS A 125 -5.07 6.45 -11.99
CA HIS A 125 -4.02 5.56 -11.46
C HIS A 125 -2.69 6.31 -11.30
N ALA A 126 -2.67 7.33 -10.41
CA ALA A 126 -1.50 8.17 -10.21
C ALA A 126 -0.37 7.46 -9.44
N CYS A 127 -0.66 6.31 -8.79
CA CYS A 127 0.33 5.45 -8.15
C CYS A 127 0.75 4.24 -9.01
N GLY A 128 0.20 4.09 -10.23
CA GLY A 128 0.58 3.06 -11.20
C GLY A 128 0.05 1.66 -10.91
N HIS A 129 -1.04 1.53 -10.16
CA HIS A 129 -1.64 0.22 -9.85
C HIS A 129 -2.13 -0.52 -11.11
N ASP A 130 -2.46 0.18 -12.17
CA ASP A 130 -2.75 -0.38 -13.49
C ASP A 130 -1.57 -1.15 -14.11
N ILE A 131 -0.34 -0.64 -13.93
CA ILE A 131 0.91 -1.35 -14.32
C ILE A 131 1.10 -2.58 -13.44
N HIS A 132 0.85 -2.45 -12.12
CA HIS A 132 0.96 -3.55 -11.18
C HIS A 132 0.00 -4.68 -11.56
N MET A 133 -1.29 -4.37 -11.77
CA MET A 133 -2.32 -5.31 -12.21
C MET A 133 -1.97 -5.98 -13.54
N THR A 134 -1.47 -5.21 -14.51
CA THR A 134 -1.08 -5.74 -15.82
C THR A 134 0.07 -6.73 -15.69
N SER A 135 1.12 -6.40 -14.93
CA SER A 135 2.26 -7.28 -14.67
C SER A 135 1.84 -8.53 -13.90
N PHE A 136 0.93 -8.39 -12.94
CA PHE A 136 0.32 -9.47 -12.18
C PHE A 136 -0.41 -10.47 -13.11
N ILE A 137 -1.25 -9.98 -14.02
CA ILE A 137 -1.93 -10.84 -15.00
C ILE A 137 -0.93 -11.49 -15.96
N GLY A 138 0.08 -10.75 -16.42
CA GLY A 138 1.17 -11.31 -17.23
C GLY A 138 1.86 -12.48 -16.53
N THR A 139 2.16 -12.33 -15.24
CA THR A 139 2.73 -13.39 -14.39
C THR A 139 1.83 -14.61 -14.31
N ALA A 140 0.52 -14.43 -14.08
CA ALA A 140 -0.44 -15.53 -14.04
C ALA A 140 -0.47 -16.32 -15.35
N ARG A 141 -0.55 -15.61 -16.48
CA ARG A 141 -0.60 -16.21 -17.82
C ARG A 141 0.68 -16.98 -18.17
N VAL A 142 1.85 -16.41 -17.85
CA VAL A 142 3.15 -17.06 -18.11
C VAL A 142 3.32 -18.32 -17.26
N LEU A 143 3.11 -18.23 -15.95
CA LEU A 143 3.24 -19.37 -15.03
C LEU A 143 2.24 -20.48 -15.33
N SER A 144 1.03 -20.15 -15.78
CA SER A 144 0.05 -21.14 -16.21
C SER A 144 0.48 -21.93 -17.46
N ARG A 145 1.26 -21.34 -18.35
CA ARG A 145 1.82 -22.01 -19.53
C ARG A 145 3.11 -22.79 -19.25
N LEU A 146 3.78 -22.48 -18.13
CA LEU A 146 5.04 -23.12 -17.72
C LEU A 146 4.85 -24.19 -16.63
N ARG A 147 3.68 -24.82 -16.53
CA ARG A 147 3.36 -25.79 -15.46
C ARG A 147 4.29 -27.01 -15.42
N ASP A 148 4.92 -27.34 -16.52
CA ASP A 148 5.95 -28.38 -16.63
C ASP A 148 7.28 -28.00 -15.98
N GLN A 149 7.53 -26.69 -15.78
CA GLN A 149 8.79 -26.14 -15.28
C GLN A 149 8.79 -25.79 -13.79
N TRP A 150 7.65 -25.87 -13.12
CA TRP A 150 7.57 -25.56 -11.68
C TRP A 150 6.58 -26.49 -10.96
N LYS A 151 6.73 -26.57 -9.64
CA LYS A 151 5.81 -27.29 -8.74
C LYS A 151 5.49 -26.44 -7.53
N GLY A 152 4.31 -26.66 -6.94
CA GLY A 152 3.82 -25.97 -5.76
C GLY A 152 2.47 -25.29 -5.97
N THR A 153 2.19 -24.27 -5.18
CA THR A 153 0.94 -23.48 -5.22
C THR A 153 1.25 -22.02 -5.44
N LEU A 154 0.62 -21.41 -6.44
CA LEU A 154 0.62 -19.98 -6.67
C LEU A 154 -0.68 -19.40 -6.11
N ILE A 155 -0.56 -18.43 -5.21
CA ILE A 155 -1.67 -17.62 -4.70
C ILE A 155 -1.51 -16.22 -5.26
N MET A 156 -2.55 -15.69 -5.89
CA MET A 156 -2.55 -14.37 -6.48
C MET A 156 -3.65 -13.53 -5.85
N ILE A 157 -3.29 -12.46 -5.14
CA ILE A 157 -4.26 -11.59 -4.48
C ILE A 157 -4.35 -10.23 -5.14
N GLY A 158 -5.59 -9.81 -5.46
CA GLY A 158 -5.91 -8.42 -5.77
C GLY A 158 -6.39 -7.74 -4.50
N GLN A 159 -5.59 -6.83 -3.95
CA GLN A 159 -5.89 -6.12 -2.72
C GLN A 159 -6.64 -4.83 -3.02
N PRO A 160 -7.84 -4.59 -2.46
CA PRO A 160 -8.53 -3.31 -2.60
C PRO A 160 -7.96 -2.28 -1.63
N ALA A 161 -8.34 -1.03 -1.79
CA ALA A 161 -8.15 0.08 -0.82
C ALA A 161 -6.73 0.15 -0.22
N GLU A 162 -5.72 0.08 -1.08
CA GLU A 162 -4.32 0.22 -0.69
C GLU A 162 -4.04 1.65 -0.24
N GLU A 163 -4.51 2.65 -0.99
CA GLU A 163 -4.33 4.07 -0.75
C GLU A 163 -5.00 4.58 0.54
N ARG A 164 -5.87 3.75 1.14
CA ARG A 164 -6.48 3.99 2.45
C ARG A 164 -5.87 3.14 3.56
N VAL A 165 -4.78 2.41 3.27
CA VAL A 165 -4.11 1.50 4.22
C VAL A 165 -5.11 0.52 4.87
N LEU A 166 -6.15 0.11 4.16
CA LEU A 166 -7.30 -0.63 4.70
C LEU A 166 -7.43 -2.04 4.15
N GLY A 167 -7.23 -2.22 2.84
CA GLY A 167 -7.61 -3.45 2.14
C GLY A 167 -6.89 -4.71 2.64
N ALA A 168 -5.59 -4.63 2.92
CA ALA A 168 -4.85 -5.76 3.46
C ALA A 168 -5.44 -6.23 4.81
N ARG A 169 -5.81 -5.29 5.69
CA ARG A 169 -6.45 -5.62 6.98
C ARG A 169 -7.83 -6.26 6.79
N LEU A 170 -8.61 -5.79 5.83
CA LEU A 170 -9.91 -6.38 5.50
C LEU A 170 -9.74 -7.82 5.00
N MET A 171 -8.79 -8.08 4.10
CA MET A 171 -8.50 -9.44 3.62
C MET A 171 -8.00 -10.35 4.73
N LEU A 172 -7.12 -9.87 5.61
CA LEU A 172 -6.64 -10.63 6.78
C LEU A 172 -7.78 -10.94 7.75
N ARG A 173 -8.64 -9.97 8.08
CA ARG A 173 -9.84 -10.17 8.92
C ARG A 173 -10.86 -11.13 8.28
N ALA A 174 -10.97 -11.15 6.95
CA ALA A 174 -11.79 -12.11 6.23
C ALA A 174 -11.22 -13.54 6.26
N GLY A 175 -10.00 -13.72 6.80
CA GLY A 175 -9.37 -15.02 7.00
C GLY A 175 -8.47 -15.44 5.83
N LEU A 176 -7.71 -14.54 5.23
CA LEU A 176 -6.84 -14.85 4.09
C LEU A 176 -5.98 -16.10 4.35
N PHE A 177 -5.28 -16.15 5.49
CA PHE A 177 -4.40 -17.29 5.83
C PHE A 177 -5.06 -18.41 6.66
N SER A 178 -6.37 -18.37 6.84
CA SER A 178 -7.14 -19.47 7.41
C SER A 178 -8.00 -20.20 6.37
N LYS A 179 -8.35 -19.51 5.27
CA LYS A 179 -9.16 -20.08 4.18
C LYS A 179 -8.33 -20.48 2.98
N PHE A 180 -7.14 -19.90 2.82
CA PHE A 180 -6.19 -20.20 1.75
C PHE A 180 -4.87 -20.68 2.36
N PRO A 181 -4.04 -21.42 1.59
CA PRO A 181 -2.74 -21.85 2.08
C PRO A 181 -1.89 -20.66 2.54
N ARG A 182 -1.18 -20.83 3.66
CA ARG A 182 -0.21 -19.82 4.10
C ARG A 182 1.01 -19.86 3.18
N PRO A 183 1.45 -18.72 2.63
CA PRO A 183 2.59 -18.72 1.72
C PRO A 183 3.92 -18.90 2.47
N ASP A 184 4.87 -19.57 1.83
CA ASP A 184 6.27 -19.64 2.24
C ASP A 184 7.00 -18.35 1.84
N MET A 185 6.60 -17.72 0.73
CA MET A 185 7.15 -16.48 0.19
C MET A 185 6.04 -15.60 -0.35
N ALA A 186 6.19 -14.28 -0.19
CA ALA A 186 5.27 -13.29 -0.75
C ALA A 186 6.05 -12.26 -1.58
N LEU A 187 5.53 -11.92 -2.74
CA LEU A 187 6.13 -11.00 -3.69
C LEU A 187 5.11 -9.93 -4.10
N ALA A 188 5.57 -8.70 -4.21
CA ALA A 188 4.84 -7.60 -4.83
C ALA A 188 5.83 -6.70 -5.55
N LEU A 189 5.37 -5.98 -6.57
CA LEU A 189 6.16 -4.96 -7.24
C LEU A 189 5.47 -3.60 -7.10
N HIS A 190 6.25 -2.53 -7.22
CA HIS A 190 5.75 -1.18 -7.32
C HIS A 190 6.51 -0.44 -8.41
N CYS A 191 5.81 0.32 -9.25
CA CYS A 191 6.46 1.20 -10.21
C CYS A 191 7.12 2.38 -9.48
N SER A 192 8.24 2.88 -9.99
CA SER A 192 8.95 4.02 -9.41
C SER A 192 9.29 5.04 -10.50
N SER A 193 8.97 6.31 -10.22
CA SER A 193 9.35 7.44 -11.08
C SER A 193 10.83 7.81 -10.96
N ASP A 194 11.51 7.32 -9.91
CA ASP A 194 12.90 7.67 -9.61
C ASP A 194 13.90 6.72 -10.29
N MET A 195 13.40 5.68 -10.96
CA MET A 195 14.23 4.68 -11.62
C MET A 195 14.19 4.81 -13.14
N ALA A 196 15.31 4.54 -13.79
CA ALA A 196 15.36 4.53 -15.25
C ALA A 196 14.46 3.43 -15.82
N HIS A 197 13.79 3.72 -16.93
CA HIS A 197 12.97 2.74 -17.66
C HIS A 197 13.76 1.45 -17.96
N GLY A 198 13.12 0.31 -17.75
CA GLY A 198 13.72 -1.01 -17.97
C GLY A 198 14.63 -1.51 -16.84
N THR A 199 14.67 -0.80 -15.71
CA THR A 199 15.40 -1.25 -14.52
C THR A 199 14.43 -1.81 -13.46
N VAL A 200 14.94 -2.75 -12.65
CA VAL A 200 14.26 -3.29 -11.47
C VAL A 200 15.16 -3.11 -10.27
N GLY A 201 14.64 -2.48 -9.21
CA GLY A 201 15.37 -2.30 -7.95
C GLY A 201 14.85 -3.25 -6.88
N ILE A 202 15.77 -3.82 -6.12
CA ILE A 202 15.46 -4.64 -4.95
C ILE A 202 16.25 -4.07 -3.77
N VAL A 203 15.57 -3.86 -2.64
CA VAL A 203 16.20 -3.41 -1.39
C VAL A 203 16.15 -4.55 -0.40
N GLU A 204 17.33 -5.01 0.05
CA GLU A 204 17.44 -5.96 1.16
C GLU A 204 17.16 -5.26 2.49
N GLY A 205 16.47 -5.96 3.40
CA GLY A 205 16.10 -5.40 4.69
C GLY A 205 14.92 -4.43 4.60
N TYR A 206 14.99 -3.32 5.32
CA TYR A 206 13.90 -2.36 5.35
C TYR A 206 13.79 -1.56 4.04
N ALA A 207 12.77 -1.84 3.26
CA ALA A 207 12.48 -1.15 1.99
C ALA A 207 11.56 0.07 2.17
N LEU A 208 10.52 -0.03 3.02
CA LEU A 208 9.58 1.05 3.30
C LEU A 208 9.41 1.23 4.80
N ALA A 209 9.35 2.49 5.24
CA ALA A 209 9.06 2.83 6.64
C ALA A 209 7.59 2.54 6.98
N ASN A 210 7.32 2.34 8.27
CA ASN A 210 5.94 2.37 8.76
C ASN A 210 5.31 3.75 8.55
N VAL A 211 3.99 3.79 8.51
CA VAL A 211 3.18 5.00 8.42
C VAL A 211 2.24 5.06 9.61
N ASP A 212 2.31 6.15 10.37
CA ASP A 212 1.34 6.46 11.42
C ASP A 212 0.84 7.89 11.26
N SER A 213 -0.45 8.10 11.50
CA SER A 213 -1.07 9.42 11.62
C SER A 213 -1.46 9.67 13.07
N VAL A 214 -1.16 10.86 13.57
CA VAL A 214 -1.48 11.28 14.94
C VAL A 214 -2.11 12.65 14.92
N ASP A 215 -3.30 12.77 15.51
CA ASP A 215 -3.94 14.05 15.77
C ASP A 215 -3.72 14.45 17.23
N ILE A 216 -3.43 15.75 17.47
CA ILE A 216 -3.37 16.33 18.80
C ILE A 216 -4.41 17.43 18.86
N VAL A 217 -5.38 17.27 19.76
CA VAL A 217 -6.40 18.29 20.06
C VAL A 217 -5.97 19.07 21.29
N VAL A 218 -5.47 20.27 21.06
CA VAL A 218 -5.00 21.18 22.12
C VAL A 218 -6.17 22.05 22.55
N LYS A 219 -6.80 21.70 23.66
CA LYS A 219 -7.90 22.44 24.23
C LYS A 219 -7.40 23.70 24.93
N GLY A 220 -8.23 24.76 24.96
CA GLY A 220 -7.95 26.03 25.60
C GLY A 220 -9.13 26.53 26.43
N VAL A 221 -8.95 27.68 26.98
CA VAL A 221 -10.03 28.52 27.56
C VAL A 221 -10.02 29.82 26.80
N GLY A 222 -10.95 29.94 25.84
CA GLY A 222 -11.03 31.06 24.92
C GLY A 222 -11.42 32.37 25.63
N GLY A 223 -11.16 33.47 24.92
CA GLY A 223 -11.45 34.79 25.50
C GLY A 223 -11.05 35.95 24.61
N HIS A 224 -11.16 37.15 25.16
CA HIS A 224 -10.76 38.38 24.44
C HIS A 224 -9.23 38.50 24.41
N GLY A 225 -8.65 38.67 23.19
CA GLY A 225 -7.20 38.71 22.99
C GLY A 225 -6.44 39.78 23.82
N SER A 226 -7.12 40.84 24.28
CA SER A 226 -6.50 41.84 25.19
C SER A 226 -6.55 41.46 26.67
N MET A 227 -7.21 40.33 27.02
CA MET A 227 -7.34 39.82 28.40
C MET A 227 -6.83 38.38 28.53
N PRO A 228 -5.60 38.06 28.11
CA PRO A 228 -5.09 36.69 28.06
C PRO A 228 -4.96 36.01 29.42
N HIS A 229 -4.88 36.81 30.50
CA HIS A 229 -4.81 36.33 31.89
C HIS A 229 -6.10 35.66 32.39
N LEU A 230 -7.24 35.86 31.70
CA LEU A 230 -8.53 35.25 32.02
C LEU A 230 -8.76 33.92 31.36
N GLY A 231 -7.86 33.49 30.41
CA GLY A 231 -8.00 32.30 29.64
C GLY A 231 -6.77 31.38 29.68
N LYS A 232 -6.78 30.40 28.82
CA LYS A 232 -5.65 29.52 28.51
C LYS A 232 -5.52 29.44 26.98
N ASP A 233 -4.48 30.03 26.47
CA ASP A 233 -4.29 30.17 25.01
C ASP A 233 -3.77 28.85 24.39
N PRO A 234 -4.60 28.13 23.60
CA PRO A 234 -4.21 26.88 22.94
C PRO A 234 -3.25 27.12 21.79
N ILE A 235 -3.17 28.31 21.18
CA ILE A 235 -2.22 28.64 20.12
C ILE A 235 -0.81 28.67 20.69
N VAL A 236 -0.60 29.35 21.81
CA VAL A 236 0.70 29.39 22.49
C VAL A 236 1.11 27.99 22.94
N LEU A 237 0.20 27.22 23.56
CA LEU A 237 0.46 25.87 24.00
C LEU A 237 0.81 24.94 22.81
N ALA A 238 0.05 25.00 21.72
CA ALA A 238 0.32 24.22 20.51
C ALA A 238 1.70 24.55 19.92
N SER A 239 2.08 25.82 19.91
CA SER A 239 3.41 26.26 19.44
C SER A 239 4.54 25.66 20.29
N HIS A 240 4.41 25.65 21.62
CA HIS A 240 5.38 24.98 22.49
C HIS A 240 5.43 23.46 22.28
N ILE A 241 4.27 22.83 22.08
CA ILE A 241 4.21 21.41 21.74
C ILE A 241 4.97 21.14 20.44
N VAL A 242 4.71 21.89 19.36
CA VAL A 242 5.39 21.71 18.07
C VAL A 242 6.92 21.78 18.21
N LEU A 243 7.42 22.77 18.95
CA LEU A 243 8.86 22.93 19.19
C LEU A 243 9.43 21.78 20.04
N ALA A 244 8.74 21.39 21.10
CA ALA A 244 9.20 20.33 21.99
C ALA A 244 9.22 18.94 21.32
N LEU A 245 8.28 18.68 20.41
CA LEU A 245 8.24 17.43 19.64
C LEU A 245 9.49 17.22 18.77
N GLN A 246 10.18 18.28 18.34
CA GLN A 246 11.41 18.17 17.54
C GLN A 246 12.54 17.50 18.33
N ASN A 247 12.50 17.50 19.66
CA ASN A 247 13.50 16.84 20.49
C ASN A 247 13.44 15.31 20.39
N ILE A 248 12.30 14.73 20.04
CA ILE A 248 12.14 13.27 19.98
C ILE A 248 13.17 12.68 19.00
N VAL A 249 13.16 13.13 17.75
CA VAL A 249 14.08 12.61 16.73
C VAL A 249 15.52 13.07 17.00
N SER A 250 15.70 14.34 17.41
CA SER A 250 17.03 14.91 17.55
C SER A 250 17.77 14.52 18.84
N ARG A 251 17.08 14.08 19.90
CA ARG A 251 17.65 13.83 21.23
C ARG A 251 17.28 12.48 21.86
N GLU A 252 16.21 11.82 21.43
CA GLU A 252 15.73 10.61 22.07
C GLU A 252 15.85 9.37 21.18
N VAL A 253 15.78 9.51 19.87
CA VAL A 253 16.01 8.41 18.93
C VAL A 253 17.50 8.15 18.82
N ARG A 254 17.88 6.86 18.87
CA ARG A 254 19.27 6.43 18.73
C ARG A 254 19.84 6.91 17.39
N PRO A 255 21.05 7.51 17.35
CA PRO A 255 21.72 7.80 16.11
C PRO A 255 21.87 6.55 15.22
N GLY A 256 21.46 6.65 13.96
CA GLY A 256 21.45 5.53 13.01
C GLY A 256 20.11 4.76 12.92
N ASP A 257 19.14 5.03 13.80
CA ASP A 257 17.78 4.56 13.66
C ASP A 257 16.92 5.64 12.96
N PRO A 258 16.56 5.48 11.68
CA PRO A 258 15.77 6.48 10.99
C PRO A 258 14.39 6.65 11.60
N ALA A 259 14.01 7.89 11.88
CA ALA A 259 12.68 8.24 12.38
C ALA A 259 12.27 9.63 11.90
N VAL A 260 10.95 9.82 11.72
CA VAL A 260 10.37 11.11 11.33
C VAL A 260 9.20 11.41 12.26
N VAL A 261 9.14 12.64 12.76
CA VAL A 261 7.99 13.24 13.43
C VAL A 261 7.75 14.59 12.75
N THR A 262 6.73 14.66 11.92
CA THR A 262 6.38 15.89 11.20
C THR A 262 5.00 16.37 11.63
N VAL A 263 4.90 17.60 12.10
CA VAL A 263 3.63 18.31 12.23
C VAL A 263 3.31 18.92 10.87
N GLY A 264 2.42 18.26 10.13
CA GLY A 264 2.06 18.63 8.75
C GLY A 264 0.97 19.70 8.69
N SER A 265 0.20 19.87 9.78
CA SER A 265 -0.93 20.77 9.81
C SER A 265 -1.13 21.34 11.21
N ILE A 266 -1.50 22.62 11.29
CA ILE A 266 -1.90 23.32 12.50
C ILE A 266 -3.10 24.22 12.18
N HIS A 267 -4.21 24.02 12.88
CA HIS A 267 -5.45 24.77 12.67
C HIS A 267 -6.03 25.26 13.97
N GLY A 268 -6.32 26.55 14.06
CA GLY A 268 -6.96 27.17 15.23
C GLY A 268 -7.05 28.68 15.10
N GLY A 269 -8.06 29.24 15.74
CA GLY A 269 -8.35 30.68 15.70
C GLY A 269 -9.08 31.13 14.43
N THR A 270 -9.83 32.24 14.56
CA THR A 270 -10.63 32.84 13.48
C THR A 270 -10.38 34.33 13.32
N LYS A 271 -9.99 35.01 14.39
CA LYS A 271 -9.73 36.46 14.44
C LYS A 271 -8.56 36.79 15.32
N SER A 272 -7.84 37.86 15.00
CA SER A 272 -6.63 38.30 15.71
C SER A 272 -6.86 38.77 17.16
N ASN A 273 -8.08 39.12 17.52
CA ASN A 273 -8.44 39.59 18.85
C ASN A 273 -9.26 38.58 19.67
N ILE A 274 -9.29 37.31 19.26
CA ILE A 274 -9.99 36.21 19.95
C ILE A 274 -8.99 35.10 20.25
N ILE A 275 -8.90 34.68 21.51
CA ILE A 275 -8.23 33.43 21.90
C ILE A 275 -9.23 32.30 21.64
N PRO A 276 -8.89 31.28 20.81
CA PRO A 276 -9.80 30.17 20.50
C PRO A 276 -9.92 29.17 21.65
N ASP A 277 -10.92 28.28 21.56
CA ASP A 277 -11.10 27.20 22.51
C ASP A 277 -10.28 25.95 22.17
N GLU A 278 -9.78 25.86 20.93
CA GLU A 278 -9.08 24.67 20.44
C GLU A 278 -8.08 25.01 19.33
N VAL A 279 -6.98 24.22 19.29
CA VAL A 279 -6.06 24.10 18.16
C VAL A 279 -5.87 22.62 17.86
N ARG A 280 -5.89 22.26 16.57
CA ARG A 280 -5.60 20.90 16.09
C ARG A 280 -4.24 20.86 15.41
N LEU A 281 -3.46 19.85 15.76
CA LEU A 281 -2.22 19.48 15.08
C LEU A 281 -2.42 18.12 14.42
N GLN A 282 -1.96 17.97 13.19
CA GLN A 282 -1.93 16.69 12.48
C GLN A 282 -0.49 16.32 12.19
N LEU A 283 -0.10 15.12 12.58
CA LEU A 283 1.25 14.63 12.50
C LEU A 283 1.32 13.36 11.63
N THR A 284 2.44 13.21 10.94
CA THR A 284 2.83 11.95 10.36
C THR A 284 4.12 11.45 10.99
N LEU A 285 4.15 10.14 11.31
CA LEU A 285 5.33 9.48 11.87
C LEU A 285 5.84 8.45 10.89
N ARG A 286 7.17 8.28 10.86
CA ARG A 286 7.85 7.21 10.13
C ARG A 286 8.93 6.60 11.00
N SER A 287 9.06 5.28 10.94
CA SER A 287 10.18 4.53 11.51
C SER A 287 10.24 3.15 10.85
N TYR A 288 11.25 2.36 11.16
CA TYR A 288 11.36 1.01 10.62
C TYR A 288 11.11 -0.06 11.69
N LYS A 289 11.50 0.20 12.93
CA LYS A 289 11.40 -0.76 14.03
C LYS A 289 10.15 -0.51 14.87
N THR A 290 9.52 -1.57 15.31
CA THR A 290 8.35 -1.50 16.21
C THR A 290 8.67 -0.78 17.52
N GLU A 291 9.88 -0.98 18.07
CA GLU A 291 10.33 -0.31 19.30
C GLU A 291 10.46 1.19 19.11
N THR A 292 11.03 1.63 17.98
CA THR A 292 11.15 3.05 17.63
C THR A 292 9.77 3.67 17.46
N ARG A 293 8.85 3.01 16.75
CA ARG A 293 7.46 3.46 16.62
C ARG A 293 6.79 3.68 17.99
N ARG A 294 6.89 2.70 18.88
CA ARG A 294 6.32 2.79 20.22
C ARG A 294 6.93 3.96 20.99
N HIS A 295 8.25 4.11 20.95
CA HIS A 295 8.97 5.20 21.57
C HIS A 295 8.49 6.57 21.07
N LEU A 296 8.31 6.76 19.76
CA LEU A 296 7.79 8.02 19.19
C LEU A 296 6.41 8.37 19.76
N ILE A 297 5.48 7.41 19.78
CA ILE A 297 4.11 7.62 20.26
C ILE A 297 4.09 7.94 21.78
N GLU A 298 4.85 7.19 22.57
CA GLU A 298 4.96 7.42 24.01
C GLU A 298 5.60 8.78 24.32
N SER A 299 6.64 9.18 23.59
CA SER A 299 7.29 10.47 23.74
C SER A 299 6.36 11.63 23.34
N ILE A 300 5.57 11.50 22.29
CA ILE A 300 4.54 12.49 21.92
C ILE A 300 3.56 12.69 23.08
N ARG A 301 3.00 11.61 23.62
CA ARG A 301 2.04 11.67 24.73
C ARG A 301 2.66 12.33 25.97
N ARG A 302 3.89 11.96 26.31
CA ARG A 302 4.63 12.53 27.45
C ARG A 302 4.88 14.02 27.27
N ILE A 303 5.37 14.44 26.10
CA ILE A 303 5.69 15.85 25.81
C ILE A 303 4.43 16.69 25.80
N VAL A 304 3.38 16.24 25.12
CA VAL A 304 2.09 16.97 25.09
C VAL A 304 1.53 17.18 26.47
N LYS A 305 1.54 16.15 27.31
CA LYS A 305 1.11 16.25 28.71
C LYS A 305 1.98 17.23 29.50
N ALA A 306 3.30 17.12 29.41
CA ALA A 306 4.22 17.99 30.16
C ALA A 306 4.10 19.47 29.77
N GLN A 307 3.91 19.77 28.48
CA GLN A 307 3.71 21.14 27.99
C GLN A 307 2.38 21.72 28.51
N ALA A 308 1.33 20.91 28.54
CA ALA A 308 0.03 21.36 29.10
C ALA A 308 0.10 21.60 30.60
N GLU A 309 0.77 20.72 31.34
CA GLU A 309 1.01 20.91 32.79
C GLU A 309 1.83 22.19 33.07
N SER A 310 2.89 22.43 32.27
CA SER A 310 3.72 23.65 32.38
C SER A 310 2.93 24.93 32.08
N ALA A 311 1.94 24.86 31.15
CA ALA A 311 1.03 25.95 30.85
C ALA A 311 -0.07 26.14 31.92
N GLY A 312 -0.11 25.31 32.94
CA GLY A 312 -1.14 25.31 33.98
C GLY A 312 -2.53 25.01 33.41
N MET A 313 -2.62 24.06 32.46
CA MET A 313 -3.92 23.64 31.93
C MET A 313 -4.73 22.89 32.98
N PRO A 314 -6.04 23.18 33.11
CA PRO A 314 -6.93 22.40 33.97
C PRO A 314 -6.99 20.92 33.50
N VAL A 315 -7.19 20.01 34.44
CA VAL A 315 -7.19 18.56 34.13
C VAL A 315 -8.22 18.18 33.05
N GLU A 316 -9.38 18.80 33.09
CA GLU A 316 -10.48 18.61 32.13
C GLU A 316 -10.21 19.20 30.73
N LYS A 317 -9.15 20.01 30.62
CA LYS A 317 -8.70 20.67 29.37
C LYS A 317 -7.35 20.13 28.87
N MET A 318 -6.87 19.04 29.44
CA MET A 318 -5.64 18.40 28.93
C MET A 318 -5.79 18.01 27.46
N PRO A 319 -4.74 18.22 26.65
CA PRO A 319 -4.79 17.85 25.24
C PRO A 319 -5.01 16.33 25.03
N GLU A 320 -5.68 15.99 23.94
CA GLU A 320 -5.89 14.61 23.52
C GLU A 320 -4.90 14.23 22.42
N VAL A 321 -4.26 13.06 22.54
CA VAL A 321 -3.38 12.48 21.52
C VAL A 321 -4.07 11.26 20.94
N ILE A 322 -4.55 11.38 19.72
CA ILE A 322 -5.31 10.37 18.99
C ILE A 322 -4.38 9.75 17.94
N VAL A 323 -4.04 8.48 18.11
CA VAL A 323 -3.29 7.71 17.12
C VAL A 323 -4.29 7.02 16.23
N SER A 324 -4.21 7.24 14.92
CA SER A 324 -5.09 6.58 13.96
C SER A 324 -4.87 5.07 13.99
N ASP A 325 -5.96 4.33 13.81
CA ASP A 325 -5.89 2.88 13.54
C ASP A 325 -5.37 2.59 12.13
N ASP A 326 -5.33 3.61 11.25
CA ASP A 326 -4.81 3.51 9.89
C ASP A 326 -3.28 3.58 9.90
N GLN A 327 -2.66 2.46 10.25
CA GLN A 327 -1.21 2.30 10.23
C GLN A 327 -0.80 1.26 9.19
N SER A 328 0.36 1.47 8.56
CA SER A 328 1.06 0.45 7.79
C SER A 328 2.37 0.09 8.50
N PRO A 329 2.65 -1.20 8.77
CA PRO A 329 3.95 -1.61 9.29
C PRO A 329 5.05 -1.34 8.27
N ALA A 330 6.30 -1.28 8.74
CA ALA A 330 7.45 -1.20 7.85
C ALA A 330 7.55 -2.46 6.97
N LEU A 331 7.91 -2.27 5.71
CA LEU A 331 8.20 -3.39 4.81
C LEU A 331 9.65 -3.81 5.00
N TYR A 332 9.83 -5.10 5.34
CA TYR A 332 11.13 -5.74 5.45
C TYR A 332 11.25 -6.85 4.43
N ASN A 333 12.18 -6.72 3.49
CA ASN A 333 12.50 -7.75 2.52
C ASN A 333 13.54 -8.70 3.08
N GLN A 334 13.26 -10.00 3.06
CA GLN A 334 14.20 -11.02 3.55
C GLN A 334 15.41 -11.09 2.61
N PRO A 335 16.65 -10.85 3.13
CA PRO A 335 17.85 -10.82 2.30
C PRO A 335 18.04 -12.10 1.46
N GLU A 336 17.77 -13.27 2.06
CA GLU A 336 17.90 -14.57 1.38
C GLU A 336 16.93 -14.73 0.20
N LEU A 337 15.79 -14.02 0.21
CA LEU A 337 14.86 -14.00 -0.91
C LEU A 337 15.28 -13.00 -1.99
N CYS A 338 15.87 -11.87 -1.58
CA CYS A 338 16.34 -10.83 -2.49
C CYS A 338 17.53 -11.28 -3.37
N THR A 339 18.29 -12.28 -2.92
CA THR A 339 19.46 -12.83 -3.63
C THR A 339 19.12 -14.00 -4.58
N LYS A 340 17.88 -14.47 -4.60
CA LYS A 340 17.39 -15.54 -5.49
C LYS A 340 16.87 -14.99 -6.80
#